data_382123c7dac96fa731bb230ed6221f52
#
_entry.id   382123c7dac96fa731bb230ed6221f52
#
_cell.length_a   1.000
_cell.length_b   1.000
_cell.length_c   1.000
_cell.angle_alpha   90.00
_cell.angle_beta   90.00
_cell.angle_gamma   90.00
#
_symmetry.space_group_name_H-M   'P 1'
#
loop_
_entity.id
_entity.type
_entity.pdbx_description
1 polymer ?
#
loop_
_entity_poly.entity_id
_entity_poly.type
_entity_poly.pdbx_seq_one_letter_code
_entity_poly.pdbx_strand_id
1 'polypeptide(L)'
;MSRPRAVLFDCDGVLADSEMVVNRLVAEQLTALGWPMSAAESRETFLGLALPDMVPRIEARVGPLPPGWAEELSALIAQEMTLHTPPVEGAVEAVRAIAAGGLAVAVASNSARAELAAKMRALGLAHVFAGRVFSFEDVERPKPWPDIYLAAAAACDAAPQDCVVVEDSVPGVRAGRAAGCRVLGYARETPAGVLAAHGAEPFGAMGELPGLLGL
;
A
#
# COMPACT_ATOMS: atom_id res chain seq x y z
N MET A 1 -9.00 -5.09 24.60
CA MET A 1 -8.89 -5.90 23.37
C MET A 1 -7.72 -6.85 23.55
N SER A 2 -7.77 -8.08 23.04
CA SER A 2 -6.61 -9.00 23.07
C SER A 2 -5.50 -8.42 22.19
N ARG A 3 -4.24 -8.67 22.57
CA ARG A 3 -3.07 -8.30 21.76
C ARG A 3 -3.12 -9.01 20.40
N PRO A 4 -2.91 -8.32 19.28
CA PRO A 4 -2.91 -8.97 17.97
C PRO A 4 -1.74 -9.95 17.84
N ARG A 5 -1.84 -10.88 16.89
CA ARG A 5 -0.76 -11.81 16.54
C ARG A 5 0.09 -11.29 15.37
N ALA A 6 -0.51 -10.51 14.50
CA ALA A 6 0.18 -9.96 13.33
C ALA A 6 -0.28 -8.54 13.00
N VAL A 7 0.63 -7.78 12.37
CA VAL A 7 0.34 -6.46 11.79
C VAL A 7 0.64 -6.50 10.29
N LEU A 8 -0.36 -6.16 9.50
CA LEU A 8 -0.33 -6.19 8.05
C LEU A 8 -0.32 -4.75 7.53
N PHE A 9 0.80 -4.33 7.00
CA PHE A 9 0.98 -2.95 6.54
C PHE A 9 0.63 -2.80 5.07
N ASP A 10 -0.06 -1.74 4.71
CA ASP A 10 0.07 -1.20 3.37
C ASP A 10 1.47 -0.61 3.16
N CYS A 11 1.82 -0.32 1.91
CA CYS A 11 3.12 0.24 1.57
C CYS A 11 3.04 1.74 1.28
N ASP A 12 2.25 2.13 0.28
CA ASP A 12 2.23 3.49 -0.24
C ASP A 12 1.40 4.40 0.67
N GLY A 13 1.97 5.53 1.08
CA GLY A 13 1.33 6.41 2.07
C GLY A 13 1.43 5.92 3.52
N VAL A 14 1.82 4.65 3.76
CA VAL A 14 2.00 4.04 5.09
C VAL A 14 3.47 3.83 5.43
N LEU A 15 4.23 3.14 4.60
CA LEU A 15 5.66 2.87 4.79
C LEU A 15 6.53 3.76 3.92
N ALA A 16 6.13 3.94 2.66
CA ALA A 16 6.82 4.70 1.63
C ALA A 16 6.03 5.94 1.27
N ASP A 17 6.67 7.10 1.27
CA ASP A 17 6.11 8.37 0.77
C ASP A 17 6.38 8.48 -0.74
N SER A 18 5.91 7.48 -1.48
CA SER A 18 6.20 7.29 -2.91
C SER A 18 5.16 7.92 -3.83
N GLU A 19 3.99 8.30 -3.30
CA GLU A 19 2.85 8.74 -4.10
C GLU A 19 3.18 9.88 -5.08
N MET A 20 3.91 10.89 -4.62
CA MET A 20 4.29 12.02 -5.49
C MET A 20 5.17 11.58 -6.65
N VAL A 21 6.10 10.66 -6.41
CA VAL A 21 7.01 10.15 -7.45
C VAL A 21 6.24 9.29 -8.45
N VAL A 22 5.46 8.33 -7.98
CA VAL A 22 4.64 7.45 -8.84
C VAL A 22 3.66 8.27 -9.67
N ASN A 23 2.91 9.17 -9.03
CA ASN A 23 1.92 9.98 -9.73
C ASN A 23 2.56 10.96 -10.74
N ARG A 24 3.77 11.46 -10.49
CA ARG A 24 4.53 12.23 -11.47
C ARG A 24 4.83 11.39 -12.72
N LEU A 25 5.36 10.18 -12.55
CA LEU A 25 5.68 9.29 -13.66
C LEU A 25 4.42 8.90 -14.46
N VAL A 26 3.33 8.57 -13.78
CA VAL A 26 2.04 8.29 -14.42
C VAL A 26 1.57 9.50 -15.24
N ALA A 27 1.60 10.69 -14.65
CA ALA A 27 1.17 11.92 -15.33
C ALA A 27 2.02 12.24 -16.55
N GLU A 28 3.35 12.05 -16.48
CA GLU A 28 4.28 12.21 -17.61
C GLU A 28 3.92 11.24 -18.76
N GLN A 29 3.69 9.96 -18.45
CA GLN A 29 3.30 8.96 -19.44
C GLN A 29 1.94 9.24 -20.08
N LEU A 30 0.95 9.62 -19.28
CA LEU A 30 -0.38 9.95 -19.80
C LEU A 30 -0.39 11.24 -20.63
N THR A 31 0.42 12.22 -20.25
CA THR A 31 0.62 13.44 -21.05
C THR A 31 1.21 13.09 -22.42
N ALA A 32 2.18 12.18 -22.48
CA ALA A 32 2.75 11.70 -23.76
C ALA A 32 1.72 10.95 -24.64
N LEU A 33 0.72 10.33 -24.03
CA LEU A 33 -0.41 9.67 -24.71
C LEU A 33 -1.56 10.63 -25.10
N GLY A 34 -1.41 11.94 -24.85
CA GLY A 34 -2.42 12.93 -25.17
C GLY A 34 -3.47 13.17 -24.08
N TRP A 35 -3.24 12.69 -22.86
CA TRP A 35 -4.03 13.03 -21.69
C TRP A 35 -3.21 13.87 -20.70
N PRO A 36 -3.08 15.19 -20.91
CA PRO A 36 -2.33 16.06 -20.03
C PRO A 36 -2.90 16.06 -18.63
N MET A 37 -2.07 15.82 -17.63
CA MET A 37 -2.42 15.94 -16.21
C MET A 37 -1.19 16.22 -15.35
N SER A 38 -1.44 16.81 -14.18
CA SER A 38 -0.46 16.97 -13.11
C SER A 38 -0.36 15.70 -12.26
N ALA A 39 0.70 15.59 -11.46
CA ALA A 39 0.83 14.51 -10.47
C ALA A 39 -0.33 14.50 -9.46
N ALA A 40 -0.84 15.67 -9.07
CA ALA A 40 -2.00 15.78 -8.17
C ALA A 40 -3.28 15.23 -8.81
N GLU A 41 -3.56 15.57 -10.07
CA GLU A 41 -4.71 15.04 -10.82
C GLU A 41 -4.59 13.52 -11.04
N SER A 42 -3.37 13.02 -11.31
CA SER A 42 -3.10 11.59 -11.40
C SER A 42 -3.47 10.89 -10.10
N ARG A 43 -3.00 11.43 -8.95
CA ARG A 43 -3.31 10.91 -7.63
C ARG A 43 -4.83 10.88 -7.38
N GLU A 44 -5.54 11.98 -7.61
CA GLU A 44 -7.00 12.03 -7.42
C GLU A 44 -7.74 11.02 -8.30
N THR A 45 -7.25 10.79 -9.52
CA THR A 45 -7.88 9.89 -10.49
C THR A 45 -7.66 8.42 -10.17
N PHE A 46 -6.48 8.05 -9.66
CA PHE A 46 -6.04 6.66 -9.54
C PHE A 46 -5.71 6.21 -8.12
N LEU A 47 -5.96 7.04 -7.10
CA LEU A 47 -5.64 6.73 -5.72
C LEU A 47 -6.13 5.34 -5.30
N GLY A 48 -5.21 4.51 -4.82
CA GLY A 48 -5.49 3.16 -4.30
C GLY A 48 -5.79 2.11 -5.37
N LEU A 49 -5.70 2.44 -6.67
CA LEU A 49 -5.88 1.47 -7.75
C LEU A 49 -4.58 0.73 -8.06
N ALA A 50 -4.69 -0.55 -8.36
CA ALA A 50 -3.61 -1.29 -9.00
C ALA A 50 -3.55 -0.96 -10.51
N LEU A 51 -2.36 -1.12 -11.11
CA LEU A 51 -2.15 -0.80 -12.53
C LEU A 51 -3.15 -1.51 -13.47
N PRO A 52 -3.53 -2.79 -13.27
CA PRO A 52 -4.56 -3.43 -14.09
C PRO A 52 -5.92 -2.75 -14.05
N ASP A 53 -6.29 -2.11 -12.92
CA ASP A 53 -7.54 -1.37 -12.79
C ASP A 53 -7.45 0.05 -13.37
N MET A 54 -6.24 0.59 -13.52
CA MET A 54 -5.98 1.88 -14.17
C MET A 54 -6.08 1.76 -15.69
N VAL A 55 -5.54 0.69 -16.29
CA VAL A 55 -5.47 0.48 -17.74
C VAL A 55 -6.83 0.68 -18.44
N PRO A 56 -7.94 0.04 -18.04
CA PRO A 56 -9.23 0.24 -18.72
C PRO A 56 -9.71 1.69 -18.65
N ARG A 57 -9.42 2.42 -17.57
CA ARG A 57 -9.79 3.84 -17.44
C ARG A 57 -8.97 4.73 -18.35
N ILE A 58 -7.68 4.40 -18.50
CA ILE A 58 -6.77 5.12 -19.38
C ILE A 58 -7.20 4.90 -20.83
N GLU A 59 -7.43 3.64 -21.25
CA GLU A 59 -7.84 3.30 -22.60
C GLU A 59 -9.19 3.92 -22.99
N ALA A 60 -10.13 4.01 -22.05
CA ALA A 60 -11.39 4.71 -22.27
C ALA A 60 -11.20 6.21 -22.59
N ARG A 61 -10.06 6.81 -22.22
CA ARG A 61 -9.76 8.23 -22.41
C ARG A 61 -8.88 8.50 -23.62
N VAL A 62 -7.83 7.67 -23.82
CA VAL A 62 -6.79 7.90 -24.84
C VAL A 62 -6.87 6.93 -26.02
N GLY A 63 -7.71 5.91 -25.96
CA GLY A 63 -7.73 4.79 -26.89
C GLY A 63 -6.79 3.66 -26.47
N PRO A 64 -6.63 2.62 -27.32
CA PRO A 64 -5.79 1.47 -27.02
C PRO A 64 -4.34 1.87 -26.69
N LEU A 65 -3.82 1.30 -25.60
CA LEU A 65 -2.44 1.53 -25.17
C LEU A 65 -1.44 0.79 -26.08
N PRO A 66 -0.21 1.32 -26.24
CA PRO A 66 0.87 0.59 -26.89
C PRO A 66 1.12 -0.78 -26.24
N PRO A 67 1.42 -1.82 -27.01
CA PRO A 67 1.81 -3.12 -26.45
C PRO A 67 2.99 -2.96 -25.48
N GLY A 68 2.88 -3.54 -24.27
CA GLY A 68 3.92 -3.46 -23.24
C GLY A 68 3.95 -2.19 -22.42
N TRP A 69 3.05 -1.23 -22.65
CA TRP A 69 3.06 0.06 -21.94
C TRP A 69 2.96 -0.09 -20.41
N ALA A 70 2.12 -0.98 -19.93
CA ALA A 70 1.94 -1.18 -18.49
C ALA A 70 3.20 -1.79 -17.85
N GLU A 71 3.84 -2.71 -18.52
CA GLU A 71 5.10 -3.34 -18.11
C GLU A 71 6.25 -2.32 -18.10
N GLU A 72 6.33 -1.46 -19.13
CA GLU A 72 7.32 -0.38 -19.22
C GLU A 72 7.14 0.64 -18.11
N LEU A 73 5.91 1.09 -17.85
CA LEU A 73 5.60 1.98 -16.74
C LEU A 73 5.96 1.35 -15.39
N SER A 74 5.60 0.09 -15.18
CA SER A 74 5.93 -0.65 -13.96
C SER A 74 7.45 -0.75 -13.74
N ALA A 75 8.22 -1.02 -14.81
CA ALA A 75 9.67 -1.07 -14.76
C ALA A 75 10.30 0.30 -14.43
N LEU A 76 9.76 1.37 -15.03
CA LEU A 76 10.19 2.74 -14.77
C LEU A 76 9.94 3.14 -13.31
N ILE A 77 8.77 2.85 -12.77
CA ILE A 77 8.44 3.08 -11.36
C ILE A 77 9.38 2.30 -10.45
N ALA A 78 9.61 1.01 -10.72
CA ALA A 78 10.50 0.18 -9.91
C ALA A 78 11.95 0.70 -9.93
N GLN A 79 12.42 1.20 -11.06
CA GLN A 79 13.75 1.82 -11.18
C GLN A 79 13.83 3.09 -10.33
N GLU A 80 12.84 3.98 -10.44
CA GLU A 80 12.82 5.22 -9.66
C GLU A 80 12.72 4.94 -8.16
N MET A 81 11.88 3.95 -7.75
CA MET A 81 11.76 3.53 -6.35
C MET A 81 13.05 2.94 -5.77
N THR A 82 13.93 2.39 -6.61
CA THR A 82 15.26 1.93 -6.17
C THR A 82 16.16 3.12 -5.80
N LEU A 83 15.98 4.24 -6.47
CA LEU A 83 16.80 5.46 -6.28
C LEU A 83 16.19 6.40 -5.24
N HIS A 84 14.88 6.52 -5.23
CA HIS A 84 14.15 7.54 -4.46
C HIS A 84 12.89 6.95 -3.82
N THR A 85 13.01 6.34 -2.65
CA THR A 85 11.88 5.92 -1.81
C THR A 85 11.98 6.61 -0.45
N PRO A 86 11.43 7.81 -0.28
CA PRO A 86 11.40 8.43 1.05
C PRO A 86 10.51 7.61 1.99
N PRO A 87 10.95 7.36 3.24
CA PRO A 87 10.08 6.74 4.23
C PRO A 87 8.98 7.71 4.66
N VAL A 88 7.82 7.19 5.01
CA VAL A 88 6.86 7.91 5.84
C VAL A 88 7.48 8.11 7.22
N GLU A 89 7.36 9.32 7.77
CA GLU A 89 7.96 9.69 9.06
C GLU A 89 7.55 8.71 10.18
N GLY A 90 8.52 8.13 10.87
CA GLY A 90 8.32 7.18 11.97
C GLY A 90 7.89 5.78 11.57
N ALA A 91 7.63 5.50 10.29
CA ALA A 91 7.11 4.20 9.84
C ALA A 91 8.14 3.06 10.00
N VAL A 92 9.39 3.32 9.61
CA VAL A 92 10.46 2.31 9.70
C VAL A 92 10.73 1.92 11.16
N GLU A 93 10.75 2.90 12.05
CA GLU A 93 10.92 2.74 13.49
C GLU A 93 9.75 1.95 14.08
N ALA A 94 8.51 2.30 13.71
CA ALA A 94 7.31 1.61 14.17
C ALA A 94 7.31 0.12 13.75
N VAL A 95 7.61 -0.18 12.48
CA VAL A 95 7.71 -1.57 11.99
C VAL A 95 8.74 -2.36 12.79
N ARG A 96 9.94 -1.79 13.00
CA ARG A 96 11.01 -2.44 13.76
C ARG A 96 10.62 -2.67 15.22
N ALA A 97 10.00 -1.68 15.86
CA ALA A 97 9.53 -1.81 17.25
C ALA A 97 8.46 -2.89 17.38
N ILE A 98 7.50 -2.95 16.44
CA ILE A 98 6.43 -3.95 16.42
C ILE A 98 7.00 -5.35 16.24
N ALA A 99 7.94 -5.53 15.29
CA ALA A 99 8.60 -6.82 15.08
C ALA A 99 9.46 -7.25 16.29
N ALA A 100 10.22 -6.32 16.88
CA ALA A 100 10.99 -6.57 18.11
C ALA A 100 10.09 -6.89 19.31
N GLY A 101 8.87 -6.37 19.34
CA GLY A 101 7.83 -6.71 20.31
C GLY A 101 7.25 -8.12 20.12
N GLY A 102 7.69 -8.88 19.11
CA GLY A 102 7.30 -10.28 18.88
C GLY A 102 6.00 -10.45 18.08
N LEU A 103 5.47 -9.41 17.46
CA LEU A 103 4.37 -9.53 16.52
C LEU A 103 4.89 -9.92 15.13
N ALA A 104 4.19 -10.82 14.44
CA ALA A 104 4.46 -11.08 13.04
C ALA A 104 4.09 -9.83 12.20
N VAL A 105 4.90 -9.54 11.19
CA VAL A 105 4.63 -8.42 10.28
C VAL A 105 4.63 -8.88 8.83
N ALA A 106 3.73 -8.33 8.02
CA ALA A 106 3.68 -8.52 6.58
C ALA A 106 3.38 -7.18 5.90
N VAL A 107 3.73 -7.06 4.62
CA VAL A 107 3.32 -5.94 3.79
C VAL A 107 2.43 -6.43 2.64
N ALA A 108 1.40 -5.67 2.32
CA ALA A 108 0.40 -5.97 1.30
C ALA A 108 0.04 -4.68 0.54
N SER A 109 0.38 -4.61 -0.74
CA SER A 109 0.25 -3.38 -1.55
C SER A 109 -0.35 -3.66 -2.92
N ASN A 110 -1.06 -2.65 -3.46
CA ASN A 110 -1.47 -2.63 -4.86
C ASN A 110 -0.34 -2.17 -5.82
N SER A 111 0.91 -2.10 -5.34
CA SER A 111 2.10 -1.93 -6.18
C SER A 111 2.49 -3.21 -6.89
N ALA A 112 3.14 -3.11 -8.06
CA ALA A 112 3.76 -4.24 -8.73
C ALA A 112 4.89 -4.86 -7.88
N ARG A 113 5.13 -6.16 -8.04
CA ARG A 113 6.13 -6.91 -7.24
C ARG A 113 7.53 -6.29 -7.31
N ALA A 114 7.96 -5.89 -8.51
CA ALA A 114 9.27 -5.28 -8.71
C ALA A 114 9.42 -3.94 -7.96
N GLU A 115 8.39 -3.11 -8.02
CA GLU A 115 8.30 -1.83 -7.32
C GLU A 115 8.29 -2.03 -5.81
N LEU A 116 7.43 -2.90 -5.30
CA LEU A 116 7.32 -3.20 -3.86
C LEU A 116 8.64 -3.74 -3.29
N ALA A 117 9.31 -4.64 -4.03
CA ALA A 117 10.62 -5.15 -3.65
C ALA A 117 11.69 -4.04 -3.63
N ALA A 118 11.65 -3.10 -4.56
CA ALA A 118 12.55 -1.93 -4.58
C ALA A 118 12.33 -1.05 -3.34
N LYS A 119 11.07 -0.71 -3.01
CA LYS A 119 10.70 0.04 -1.81
C LYS A 119 11.18 -0.64 -0.52
N MET A 120 10.93 -1.95 -0.37
CA MET A 120 11.38 -2.70 0.82
C MET A 120 12.90 -2.69 0.99
N ARG A 121 13.66 -2.76 -0.11
CA ARG A 121 15.14 -2.63 -0.06
C ARG A 121 15.56 -1.22 0.31
N ALA A 122 15.02 -0.20 -0.34
CA ALA A 122 15.35 1.19 -0.10
C ALA A 122 15.06 1.62 1.35
N LEU A 123 13.94 1.16 1.93
CA LEU A 123 13.57 1.41 3.33
C LEU A 123 14.36 0.54 4.34
N GLY A 124 15.18 -0.41 3.88
CA GLY A 124 15.91 -1.33 4.76
C GLY A 124 14.97 -2.26 5.57
N LEU A 125 13.80 -2.58 5.03
CA LEU A 125 12.77 -3.41 5.68
C LEU A 125 12.65 -4.82 5.10
N ALA A 126 13.34 -5.13 3.99
CA ALA A 126 13.22 -6.42 3.32
C ALA A 126 13.47 -7.61 4.25
N HIS A 127 14.45 -7.51 5.16
CA HIS A 127 14.77 -8.57 6.13
C HIS A 127 13.75 -8.66 7.27
N VAL A 128 13.07 -7.56 7.62
CA VAL A 128 12.07 -7.53 8.71
C VAL A 128 10.82 -8.29 8.30
N PHE A 129 10.39 -8.10 7.06
CA PHE A 129 9.22 -8.80 6.53
C PHE A 129 9.51 -10.27 6.15
N ALA A 130 10.78 -10.66 5.97
CA ALA A 130 11.21 -12.07 5.81
C ALA A 130 10.39 -12.88 4.79
N GLY A 131 10.15 -12.31 3.61
CA GLY A 131 9.37 -12.96 2.54
C GLY A 131 7.85 -12.80 2.65
N ARG A 132 7.33 -12.13 3.69
CA ARG A 132 5.89 -11.80 3.83
C ARG A 132 5.60 -10.46 3.17
N VAL A 133 5.84 -10.40 1.87
CA VAL A 133 5.67 -9.22 1.00
C VAL A 133 4.74 -9.60 -0.14
N PHE A 134 3.57 -8.98 -0.19
CA PHE A 134 2.49 -9.31 -1.13
C PHE A 134 2.18 -8.12 -2.02
N SER A 135 2.22 -8.33 -3.33
CA SER A 135 1.79 -7.40 -4.36
C SER A 135 0.41 -7.79 -4.90
N PHE A 136 -0.22 -6.93 -5.70
CA PHE A 136 -1.45 -7.30 -6.40
C PHE A 136 -1.25 -8.51 -7.32
N GLU A 137 -0.04 -8.80 -7.78
CA GLU A 137 0.30 -9.93 -8.65
C GLU A 137 0.29 -11.29 -7.93
N ASP A 138 0.20 -11.30 -6.62
CA ASP A 138 0.20 -12.52 -5.79
C ASP A 138 -1.22 -13.01 -5.48
N VAL A 139 -2.26 -12.27 -5.92
CA VAL A 139 -3.66 -12.55 -5.60
C VAL A 139 -4.55 -12.45 -6.84
N GLU A 140 -5.72 -13.06 -6.78
CA GLU A 140 -6.68 -13.01 -7.87
C GLU A 140 -7.29 -11.60 -8.02
N ARG A 141 -7.58 -10.96 -6.89
CA ARG A 141 -8.23 -9.66 -6.85
C ARG A 141 -7.46 -8.70 -5.95
N PRO A 142 -7.00 -7.56 -6.47
CA PRO A 142 -6.34 -6.53 -5.67
C PRO A 142 -7.30 -5.83 -4.71
N LYS A 143 -6.81 -4.93 -3.85
CA LYS A 143 -7.68 -4.05 -3.05
C LYS A 143 -8.64 -3.29 -3.99
N PRO A 144 -9.91 -3.18 -3.65
CA PRO A 144 -10.54 -3.31 -2.34
C PRO A 144 -11.01 -4.72 -1.94
N TRP A 145 -10.63 -5.76 -2.67
CA TRP A 145 -10.93 -7.14 -2.32
C TRP A 145 -10.04 -7.63 -1.18
N PRO A 146 -10.50 -8.57 -0.33
CA PRO A 146 -9.78 -8.99 0.87
C PRO A 146 -8.58 -9.89 0.61
N ASP A 147 -8.41 -10.39 -0.61
CA ASP A 147 -7.54 -11.51 -0.98
C ASP A 147 -6.10 -11.29 -0.51
N ILE A 148 -5.57 -10.07 -0.67
CA ILE A 148 -4.17 -9.76 -0.31
C ILE A 148 -3.94 -9.77 1.21
N TYR A 149 -4.92 -9.30 2.01
CA TYR A 149 -4.82 -9.32 3.46
C TYR A 149 -5.06 -10.72 4.02
N LEU A 150 -5.90 -11.54 3.37
CA LEU A 150 -6.05 -12.95 3.71
C LEU A 150 -4.75 -13.72 3.46
N ALA A 151 -4.08 -13.49 2.33
CA ALA A 151 -2.77 -14.08 2.03
C ALA A 151 -1.70 -13.64 3.04
N ALA A 152 -1.65 -12.35 3.37
CA ALA A 152 -0.71 -11.81 4.35
C ALA A 152 -0.95 -12.37 5.77
N ALA A 153 -2.20 -12.51 6.20
CA ALA A 153 -2.55 -13.12 7.50
C ALA A 153 -2.12 -14.59 7.56
N ALA A 154 -2.40 -15.36 6.50
CA ALA A 154 -2.00 -16.75 6.40
C ALA A 154 -0.47 -16.93 6.48
N ALA A 155 0.31 -16.06 5.81
CA ALA A 155 1.77 -16.06 5.86
C ALA A 155 2.35 -15.68 7.25
N CYS A 156 1.53 -15.06 8.10
CA CYS A 156 1.84 -14.75 9.49
C CYS A 156 1.36 -15.83 10.47
N ASP A 157 0.83 -16.97 9.99
CA ASP A 157 0.19 -18.02 10.82
C ASP A 157 -0.87 -17.43 11.79
N ALA A 158 -1.62 -16.44 11.33
CA ALA A 158 -2.61 -15.73 12.13
C ALA A 158 -3.99 -15.75 11.46
N ALA A 159 -5.05 -15.91 12.26
CA ALA A 159 -6.40 -15.72 11.76
C ALA A 159 -6.66 -14.22 11.52
N PRO A 160 -7.44 -13.84 10.50
CA PRO A 160 -7.67 -12.43 10.17
C PRO A 160 -8.17 -11.58 11.35
N GLN A 161 -9.03 -12.13 12.21
CA GLN A 161 -9.53 -11.45 13.42
C GLN A 161 -8.46 -11.19 14.48
N ASP A 162 -7.32 -11.88 14.41
CA ASP A 162 -6.16 -11.68 15.27
C ASP A 162 -5.10 -10.76 14.60
N CYS A 163 -5.42 -10.23 13.43
CA CYS A 163 -4.56 -9.31 12.69
C CYS A 163 -5.04 -7.87 12.79
N VAL A 164 -4.08 -6.95 12.76
CA VAL A 164 -4.34 -5.52 12.58
C VAL A 164 -3.77 -5.10 11.23
N VAL A 165 -4.60 -4.46 10.40
CA VAL A 165 -4.19 -3.81 9.16
C VAL A 165 -3.87 -2.35 9.45
N VAL A 166 -2.78 -1.83 8.88
CA VAL A 166 -2.42 -0.40 8.89
C VAL A 166 -2.54 0.12 7.47
N GLU A 167 -3.41 1.10 7.25
CA GLU A 167 -3.83 1.60 5.94
C GLU A 167 -4.10 3.09 5.96
N ASP A 168 -3.97 3.76 4.80
CA ASP A 168 -4.27 5.17 4.64
C ASP A 168 -5.35 5.45 3.59
N SER A 169 -5.77 4.43 2.83
CA SER A 169 -6.68 4.54 1.68
C SER A 169 -8.04 3.88 1.91
N VAL A 170 -9.09 4.41 1.26
CA VAL A 170 -10.43 3.82 1.31
C VAL A 170 -10.47 2.40 0.71
N PRO A 171 -9.85 2.12 -0.46
CA PRO A 171 -9.80 0.76 -1.00
C PRO A 171 -9.13 -0.22 -0.05
N GLY A 172 -8.02 0.17 0.58
CA GLY A 172 -7.31 -0.69 1.51
C GLY A 172 -8.05 -0.91 2.83
N VAL A 173 -8.69 0.13 3.40
CA VAL A 173 -9.56 -0.03 4.58
C VAL A 173 -10.69 -1.01 4.28
N ARG A 174 -11.34 -0.91 3.11
CA ARG A 174 -12.39 -1.85 2.70
C ARG A 174 -11.86 -3.28 2.58
N ALA A 175 -10.67 -3.47 2.00
CA ALA A 175 -10.02 -4.78 1.88
C ALA A 175 -9.73 -5.39 3.25
N GLY A 176 -9.12 -4.63 4.18
CA GLY A 176 -8.82 -5.08 5.54
C GLY A 176 -10.08 -5.44 6.33
N ARG A 177 -11.13 -4.63 6.23
CA ARG A 177 -12.43 -4.90 6.86
C ARG A 177 -13.11 -6.13 6.26
N ALA A 178 -13.09 -6.27 4.93
CA ALA A 178 -13.65 -7.43 4.25
C ALA A 178 -12.89 -8.74 4.57
N ALA A 179 -11.58 -8.65 4.85
CA ALA A 179 -10.79 -9.78 5.35
C ALA A 179 -11.14 -10.17 6.79
N GLY A 180 -11.87 -9.34 7.53
CA GLY A 180 -12.21 -9.57 8.94
C GLY A 180 -11.17 -9.05 9.94
N CYS A 181 -10.22 -8.22 9.47
CA CYS A 181 -9.22 -7.62 10.32
C CYS A 181 -9.73 -6.36 11.06
N ARG A 182 -9.12 -6.04 12.20
CA ARG A 182 -9.13 -4.69 12.74
C ARG A 182 -8.30 -3.79 11.83
N VAL A 183 -8.76 -2.57 11.54
CA VAL A 183 -8.03 -1.65 10.66
C VAL A 183 -7.70 -0.36 11.40
N LEU A 184 -6.44 -0.02 11.49
CA LEU A 184 -5.93 1.28 11.92
C LEU A 184 -5.73 2.15 10.68
N GLY A 185 -6.41 3.30 10.63
CA GLY A 185 -6.40 4.21 9.48
C GLY A 185 -5.43 5.37 9.70
N TYR A 186 -4.31 5.40 8.98
CA TYR A 186 -3.35 6.49 9.04
C TYR A 186 -3.90 7.73 8.35
N ALA A 187 -4.31 8.72 9.14
CA ALA A 187 -5.02 9.92 8.66
C ALA A 187 -4.05 11.06 8.30
N ARG A 188 -3.06 10.78 7.46
CA ARG A 188 -2.12 11.78 6.97
C ARG A 188 -2.72 12.54 5.77
N GLU A 189 -3.05 11.81 4.71
CA GLU A 189 -3.56 12.36 3.45
C GLU A 189 -5.08 12.18 3.35
N THR A 190 -5.58 11.00 3.69
CA THR A 190 -7.03 10.74 3.73
C THR A 190 -7.60 11.24 5.06
N PRO A 191 -8.63 12.10 5.04
CA PRO A 191 -9.21 12.63 6.27
C PRO A 191 -9.71 11.53 7.22
N ALA A 192 -9.45 11.66 8.51
CA ALA A 192 -9.82 10.71 9.57
C ALA A 192 -11.30 10.28 9.51
N GLY A 193 -12.21 11.24 9.28
CA GLY A 193 -13.64 10.97 9.14
C GLY A 193 -13.99 10.09 7.94
N VAL A 194 -13.23 10.19 6.85
CA VAL A 194 -13.41 9.34 5.66
C VAL A 194 -12.99 7.90 5.98
N LEU A 195 -11.82 7.72 6.58
CA LEU A 195 -11.33 6.39 6.97
C LEU A 195 -12.27 5.73 7.99
N ALA A 196 -12.73 6.51 9.00
CA ALA A 196 -13.67 6.04 10.01
C ALA A 196 -15.02 5.61 9.41
N ALA A 197 -15.54 6.34 8.43
CA ALA A 197 -16.79 6.00 7.74
C ALA A 197 -16.72 4.64 7.01
N HIS A 198 -15.51 4.18 6.67
CA HIS A 198 -15.27 2.86 6.08
C HIS A 198 -14.85 1.78 7.10
N GLY A 199 -14.84 2.12 8.40
CA GLY A 199 -14.64 1.19 9.49
C GLY A 199 -13.20 1.06 10.00
N ALA A 200 -12.32 2.01 9.68
CA ALA A 200 -11.02 2.12 10.30
C ALA A 200 -11.08 2.88 11.64
N GLU A 201 -10.13 2.63 12.51
CA GLU A 201 -9.81 3.43 13.70
C GLU A 201 -8.72 4.42 13.31
N PRO A 202 -9.01 5.73 13.15
CA PRO A 202 -8.02 6.70 12.68
C PRO A 202 -6.94 6.97 13.72
N PHE A 203 -5.69 7.18 13.26
CA PHE A 203 -4.57 7.67 14.05
C PHE A 203 -3.73 8.66 13.25
N GLY A 204 -2.93 9.49 13.93
CA GLY A 204 -2.27 10.65 13.32
C GLY A 204 -0.77 10.51 13.09
N ALA A 205 -0.07 9.64 13.85
CA ALA A 205 1.38 9.52 13.75
C ALA A 205 1.83 8.05 13.89
N MET A 206 2.79 7.63 13.06
CA MET A 206 3.31 6.25 13.09
C MET A 206 3.90 5.85 14.44
N GLY A 207 4.42 6.82 15.21
CA GLY A 207 4.91 6.59 16.58
C GLY A 207 3.84 6.13 17.58
N GLU A 208 2.55 6.31 17.27
CA GLU A 208 1.44 5.84 18.12
C GLU A 208 1.19 4.34 17.99
N LEU A 209 1.62 3.72 16.86
CA LEU A 209 1.30 2.33 16.54
C LEU A 209 1.67 1.33 17.64
N PRO A 210 2.89 1.36 18.24
CA PRO A 210 3.21 0.40 19.30
C PRO A 210 2.21 0.46 20.46
N GLY A 211 1.85 1.66 20.92
CA GLY A 211 0.85 1.85 21.97
C GLY A 211 -0.54 1.39 21.60
N LEU A 212 -1.00 1.66 20.36
CA LEU A 212 -2.30 1.18 19.84
C LEU A 212 -2.38 -0.34 19.71
N LEU A 213 -1.23 -1.02 19.66
CA LEU A 213 -1.09 -2.47 19.58
C LEU A 213 -0.82 -3.14 20.93
N GLY A 214 -0.66 -2.34 22.00
CA GLY A 214 -0.40 -2.84 23.35
C GLY A 214 1.06 -3.30 23.56
N LEU A 215 2.01 -2.59 22.94
CA LEU A 215 3.45 -2.80 23.05
C LEU A 215 4.10 -1.74 23.92
#